data_82633c83c2dc0b1a934e1a408876e1e2
#
_entry.id   82633c83c2dc0b1a934e1a408876e1e2
#
_cell.length_a   1.000
_cell.length_b   1.000
_cell.length_c   1.000
_cell.angle_alpha   90.00
_cell.angle_beta   90.00
_cell.angle_gamma   90.00
#
_symmetry.space_group_name_H-M   'P 1'
#
loop_
_entity.id
_entity.type
_entity.pdbx_description
1 polymer ?
#
loop_
_entity_poly.entity_id
_entity_poly.type
_entity_poly.pdbx_seq_one_letter_code
_entity_poly.pdbx_strand_id
1 'polypeptide(L)'
;MSDDSRKLPHHLVSRRAMLRGAGLLGLGFGASSLLAACGVASDGDDDSDGSTSGGGTLTLGIDATSAVNDPAFYTSLGDWMAVDCICRGLTFISFETNDPQPDLAESWDISDDGLTYTFNLRQGVTFHDGTPFTSADVLASLGRQFNPDDPTLPEGASRPLNSLGANVASLTAVDDHTVEMVLTRPDATVLNRLSDIGGRIISTAALDEYGADIGKNLVGTGPFQFSSATAGQQVVLTAFEDYRGGRPSIDRLVLQQVQDPSTIVSSLLSGDLSATQFTPYSAVEQLKADDAVTFHETPYSFDAMMMIDARRIPELEVRQAINMAIDREAIISQAFFGIGALPVGYTIPPSQNGHDPSLADLSPYDPDEARRLIDAAGATGRQVALMAASDSWHPRAAQIVAQNLTDIGLTVVSDSVDPATYFSRLLDPDDPFHELMIWERNSYIPDPDNMIGAMGLPSGVYGDFTSGFNTLPGSEAFADDLYAAKNLPNGDERTAAYSDIQRRFAEQYMVLSMLAYSANPVVTGANVEGANVAALGSHRCFMENASV
;
A
#
# COMPACT_ATOMS: atom_id res chain seq x y z
N MET A 1 13.22 30.19 44.23
CA MET A 1 14.63 30.46 43.87
C MET A 1 15.09 29.25 43.10
N SER A 2 15.38 29.26 41.84
CA SER A 2 15.50 30.22 40.70
C SER A 2 15.12 29.49 39.43
N ASP A 3 14.30 30.20 38.73
CA ASP A 3 13.90 30.03 37.33
C ASP A 3 15.12 30.07 36.42
N ASP A 4 15.20 29.17 35.44
CA ASP A 4 16.08 29.39 34.27
C ASP A 4 15.50 28.70 33.02
N SER A 5 14.58 29.40 32.39
CA SER A 5 14.01 29.08 31.08
C SER A 5 14.95 29.53 29.97
N ARG A 6 15.64 28.61 29.28
CA ARG A 6 16.40 28.93 28.07
C ARG A 6 15.49 28.89 26.83
N LYS A 7 15.14 30.06 26.35
CA LYS A 7 14.52 30.32 25.05
C LYS A 7 15.55 30.14 23.93
N LEU A 8 15.25 29.31 22.93
CA LEU A 8 15.95 29.28 21.64
C LEU A 8 15.46 30.42 20.74
N PRO A 9 16.31 31.07 19.92
CA PRO A 9 15.91 32.19 19.09
C PRO A 9 15.35 31.73 17.74
N HIS A 10 14.16 32.17 17.42
CA HIS A 10 13.58 32.10 16.07
C HIS A 10 14.25 33.10 15.13
N HIS A 11 14.96 32.63 14.12
CA HIS A 11 15.36 33.46 12.99
C HIS A 11 14.30 33.43 11.90
N LEU A 12 13.45 34.45 11.87
CA LEU A 12 12.56 34.77 10.76
C LEU A 12 13.39 35.34 9.60
N VAL A 13 13.53 34.58 8.51
CA VAL A 13 14.08 35.10 7.25
C VAL A 13 12.94 35.79 6.49
N SER A 14 13.09 37.09 6.32
CA SER A 14 12.13 37.98 5.68
C SER A 14 12.11 37.77 4.15
N ARG A 15 10.90 37.69 3.56
CA ARG A 15 10.59 37.56 2.12
C ARG A 15 11.12 38.71 1.22
N ARG A 16 11.88 39.67 1.74
CA ARG A 16 12.40 40.82 1.00
C ARG A 16 13.84 40.69 0.47
N ALA A 17 14.52 39.57 0.72
CA ALA A 17 15.93 39.39 0.31
C ALA A 17 16.10 38.64 -1.05
N MET A 18 15.06 38.16 -1.69
CA MET A 18 15.14 37.37 -2.95
C MET A 18 14.87 38.18 -4.24
N LEU A 19 14.74 39.48 -4.19
CA LEU A 19 14.42 40.30 -5.37
C LEU A 19 15.49 41.36 -5.70
N ARG A 20 16.77 41.08 -5.47
CA ARG A 20 17.86 41.95 -5.99
C ARG A 20 19.03 41.09 -6.47
N GLY A 21 18.97 40.62 -7.71
CA GLY A 21 20.08 39.90 -8.33
C GLY A 21 19.81 39.43 -9.75
N ALA A 22 19.10 40.18 -10.56
CA ALA A 22 19.05 39.95 -12.00
C ALA A 22 19.14 41.29 -12.73
N GLY A 23 20.30 41.58 -13.21
CA GLY A 23 20.50 42.74 -14.10
C GLY A 23 21.92 42.76 -14.67
N LEU A 24 21.98 42.71 -16.00
CA LEU A 24 23.07 43.14 -16.88
C LEU A 24 24.16 42.12 -17.24
N LEU A 25 24.04 41.71 -18.49
CA LEU A 25 25.00 41.79 -19.63
C LEU A 25 24.52 40.75 -20.64
N GLY A 26 24.12 40.94 -21.85
CA GLY A 26 24.39 41.98 -22.84
C GLY A 26 24.96 41.30 -24.08
N LEU A 27 24.15 41.14 -25.13
CA LEU A 27 24.48 41.20 -26.58
C LEU A 27 25.68 40.42 -27.13
N GLY A 28 25.41 39.56 -28.11
CA GLY A 28 26.44 39.11 -29.06
C GLY A 28 25.92 38.06 -30.05
N PHE A 29 25.37 38.49 -31.13
CA PHE A 29 25.28 37.97 -32.51
C PHE A 29 25.97 36.64 -32.85
N GLY A 30 25.28 35.81 -33.68
CA GLY A 30 25.88 34.89 -34.61
C GLY A 30 24.96 33.78 -35.12
N ALA A 31 24.21 34.09 -36.17
CA ALA A 31 23.56 33.08 -37.01
C ALA A 31 24.60 32.36 -37.87
N SER A 32 24.41 31.04 -38.02
CA SER A 32 24.52 30.34 -39.31
C SER A 32 24.33 28.83 -39.13
N SER A 33 23.23 28.38 -39.68
CA SER A 33 23.02 27.17 -40.45
C SER A 33 24.22 26.23 -40.66
N LEU A 34 23.97 24.92 -40.50
CA LEU A 34 24.15 23.96 -41.60
C LEU A 34 23.57 22.61 -41.23
N LEU A 35 22.56 22.23 -41.98
CA LEU A 35 22.18 20.85 -42.25
C LEU A 35 23.34 20.08 -42.84
N ALA A 36 23.60 18.90 -42.35
CA ALA A 36 24.25 17.85 -43.13
C ALA A 36 23.59 16.51 -42.80
N ALA A 37 22.77 16.13 -43.73
CA ALA A 37 22.27 14.74 -43.90
C ALA A 37 23.37 13.90 -44.55
N CYS A 38 23.08 12.57 -44.53
CA CYS A 38 23.71 11.48 -45.28
C CYS A 38 24.85 10.77 -44.54
N GLY A 39 24.69 9.50 -44.29
CA GLY A 39 24.91 8.51 -45.25
C GLY A 39 24.57 7.10 -44.76
N VAL A 40 23.64 6.56 -45.46
CA VAL A 40 23.39 5.12 -45.49
C VAL A 40 24.60 4.43 -46.12
N ALA A 41 25.14 3.42 -45.46
CA ALA A 41 25.84 2.34 -46.11
C ALA A 41 25.21 1.02 -45.61
N SER A 42 24.41 0.45 -46.47
CA SER A 42 23.99 -0.94 -46.40
C SER A 42 25.16 -1.80 -46.84
N ASP A 43 25.62 -2.69 -46.01
CA ASP A 43 26.20 -3.95 -46.48
C ASP A 43 25.46 -5.06 -45.75
N GLY A 44 24.78 -5.86 -46.54
CA GLY A 44 24.11 -7.05 -46.10
C GLY A 44 25.11 -8.15 -45.83
N ASP A 45 24.84 -8.90 -44.80
CA ASP A 45 25.10 -10.34 -44.79
C ASP A 45 23.97 -10.99 -43.99
N ASP A 46 23.23 -11.82 -44.70
CA ASP A 46 22.29 -12.78 -44.14
C ASP A 46 23.07 -13.78 -43.28
N ASP A 47 22.70 -13.80 -41.98
CA ASP A 47 22.76 -15.05 -41.25
C ASP A 47 21.56 -15.09 -40.29
N SER A 48 20.55 -15.83 -40.75
CA SER A 48 19.40 -16.25 -39.98
C SER A 48 19.85 -17.23 -38.91
N ASP A 49 19.99 -16.76 -37.69
CA ASP A 49 19.92 -17.62 -36.52
C ASP A 49 18.87 -17.06 -35.57
N GLY A 50 17.79 -17.83 -35.39
CA GLY A 50 16.62 -17.43 -34.61
C GLY A 50 16.93 -17.35 -33.12
N SER A 51 17.38 -16.20 -32.67
CA SER A 51 17.28 -15.82 -31.28
C SER A 51 16.15 -14.79 -31.16
N THR A 52 15.07 -15.20 -30.56
CA THR A 52 14.08 -14.29 -30.00
C THR A 52 14.77 -13.47 -28.90
N SER A 53 15.48 -12.43 -29.26
CA SER A 53 15.94 -11.43 -28.31
C SER A 53 14.71 -10.57 -27.92
N GLY A 54 13.95 -11.03 -26.96
CA GLY A 54 13.02 -10.19 -26.26
C GLY A 54 13.84 -9.19 -25.43
N GLY A 55 14.00 -7.97 -25.90
CA GLY A 55 14.75 -6.92 -25.22
C GLY A 55 13.99 -5.62 -25.41
N GLY A 56 13.06 -5.31 -24.52
CA GLY A 56 12.29 -4.05 -24.56
C GLY A 56 12.39 -3.31 -23.23
N THR A 57 11.90 -2.08 -23.23
CA THR A 57 11.69 -1.30 -22.00
C THR A 57 10.20 -1.25 -21.70
N LEU A 58 9.81 -1.71 -20.50
CA LEU A 58 8.47 -1.52 -19.97
C LEU A 58 8.49 -0.29 -19.05
N THR A 59 7.62 0.67 -19.30
CA THR A 59 7.45 1.86 -18.47
C THR A 59 6.15 1.76 -17.69
N LEU A 60 6.25 1.64 -16.36
CA LEU A 60 5.11 1.56 -15.44
C LEU A 60 4.89 2.91 -14.76
N GLY A 61 3.69 3.47 -14.91
CA GLY A 61 3.28 4.67 -14.19
C GLY A 61 3.08 4.40 -12.71
N ILE A 62 3.74 5.19 -11.84
CA ILE A 62 3.62 5.15 -10.38
C ILE A 62 3.20 6.51 -9.82
N ASP A 63 2.67 6.53 -8.60
CA ASP A 63 2.21 7.73 -7.89
C ASP A 63 3.36 8.63 -7.44
N ALA A 64 4.35 8.04 -6.78
CA ALA A 64 5.47 8.76 -6.21
C ALA A 64 6.73 7.88 -6.12
N THR A 65 7.90 8.51 -6.07
CA THR A 65 9.16 7.89 -5.64
C THR A 65 10.03 8.87 -4.89
N SER A 66 10.55 8.43 -3.75
CA SER A 66 11.58 9.14 -2.98
C SER A 66 12.99 8.75 -3.42
N ALA A 67 13.12 7.75 -4.29
CA ALA A 67 14.37 7.09 -4.67
C ALA A 67 15.06 6.37 -3.49
N VAL A 68 14.32 5.99 -2.46
CA VAL A 68 14.80 5.19 -1.32
C VAL A 68 14.02 3.88 -1.29
N ASN A 69 14.63 2.81 -1.82
CA ASN A 69 14.01 1.50 -1.99
C ASN A 69 14.47 0.58 -0.85
N ASP A 70 14.04 0.83 0.38
CA ASP A 70 14.41 0.03 1.55
C ASP A 70 13.19 -0.71 2.11
N PRO A 71 13.22 -2.06 2.26
CA PRO A 71 12.12 -2.81 2.87
C PRO A 71 11.77 -2.38 4.31
N ALA A 72 12.68 -1.73 5.00
CA ALA A 72 12.46 -1.22 6.36
C ALA A 72 11.92 0.22 6.39
N PHE A 73 11.79 0.89 5.24
CA PHE A 73 11.42 2.29 5.16
C PHE A 73 10.30 2.52 4.16
N TYR A 74 9.11 2.82 4.67
CA TYR A 74 7.99 3.20 3.81
C TYR A 74 8.06 4.67 3.44
N THR A 75 8.13 4.94 2.16
CA THR A 75 8.15 6.30 1.60
C THR A 75 7.01 6.52 0.61
N SER A 76 6.81 5.55 -0.30
CA SER A 76 5.75 5.59 -1.31
C SER A 76 5.43 4.19 -1.81
N LEU A 77 4.28 4.03 -2.44
CA LEU A 77 3.93 2.77 -3.10
C LEU A 77 4.86 2.46 -4.27
N GLY A 78 5.29 3.47 -5.03
CA GLY A 78 6.21 3.28 -6.14
C GLY A 78 7.59 2.77 -5.70
N ASP A 79 8.11 3.22 -4.54
CA ASP A 79 9.35 2.67 -3.98
C ASP A 79 9.18 1.21 -3.56
N TRP A 80 8.03 0.84 -2.97
CA TRP A 80 7.72 -0.54 -2.64
C TRP A 80 7.60 -1.45 -3.86
N MET A 81 7.02 -0.95 -4.94
CA MET A 81 6.96 -1.68 -6.20
C MET A 81 8.36 -1.98 -6.75
N ALA A 82 9.30 -1.05 -6.62
CA ALA A 82 10.70 -1.29 -6.98
C ALA A 82 11.32 -2.39 -6.09
N VAL A 83 11.07 -2.36 -4.78
CA VAL A 83 11.55 -3.40 -3.85
C VAL A 83 11.00 -4.79 -4.21
N ASP A 84 9.73 -4.91 -4.61
CA ASP A 84 9.15 -6.19 -5.05
C ASP A 84 9.86 -6.79 -6.28
N CYS A 85 10.31 -5.92 -7.21
CA CYS A 85 11.05 -6.34 -8.38
C CYS A 85 12.50 -6.71 -8.08
N ILE A 86 13.13 -6.05 -7.07
CA ILE A 86 14.54 -6.23 -6.71
C ILE A 86 14.72 -7.38 -5.72
N CYS A 87 13.82 -7.54 -4.75
CA CYS A 87 13.97 -8.47 -3.64
C CYS A 87 12.90 -9.56 -3.63
N ARG A 88 13.27 -10.73 -3.09
CA ARG A 88 12.33 -11.81 -2.75
C ARG A 88 12.27 -12.01 -1.24
N GLY A 89 11.18 -12.59 -0.74
CA GLY A 89 11.00 -12.95 0.67
C GLY A 89 11.13 -14.46 0.89
N LEU A 90 10.98 -14.90 2.13
CA LEU A 90 10.89 -16.33 2.44
C LEU A 90 9.65 -16.95 1.80
N THR A 91 8.55 -16.23 1.82
CA THR A 91 7.26 -16.59 1.24
C THR A 91 6.77 -15.50 0.29
N PHE A 92 5.81 -15.85 -0.58
CA PHE A 92 5.02 -14.88 -1.35
C PHE A 92 3.53 -15.24 -1.25
N ILE A 93 2.63 -14.29 -1.51
CA ILE A 93 1.19 -14.55 -1.57
C ILE A 93 0.78 -14.89 -3.00
N SER A 94 0.10 -16.01 -3.16
CA SER A 94 -0.58 -16.33 -4.42
C SER A 94 -1.77 -15.39 -4.61
N PHE A 95 -1.82 -14.68 -5.74
CA PHE A 95 -2.95 -13.83 -6.09
C PHE A 95 -4.18 -14.62 -6.58
N GLU A 96 -4.04 -15.94 -6.73
CA GLU A 96 -5.15 -16.84 -7.08
C GLU A 96 -5.87 -17.37 -5.84
N THR A 97 -5.10 -17.76 -4.80
CA THR A 97 -5.63 -18.43 -3.61
C THR A 97 -5.55 -17.61 -2.32
N ASN A 98 -4.80 -16.49 -2.35
CA ASN A 98 -4.46 -15.68 -1.17
C ASN A 98 -3.69 -16.42 -0.07
N ASP A 99 -3.11 -17.57 -0.39
CA ASP A 99 -2.33 -18.36 0.55
C ASP A 99 -0.82 -18.10 0.39
N PRO A 100 -0.05 -18.15 1.48
CA PRO A 100 1.40 -18.08 1.41
C PRO A 100 1.98 -19.30 0.68
N GLN A 101 2.87 -19.02 -0.26
CA GLN A 101 3.56 -20.00 -1.10
C GLN A 101 5.07 -19.93 -0.85
N PRO A 102 5.82 -21.03 -1.10
CA PRO A 102 7.27 -21.06 -1.04
C PRO A 102 7.94 -20.08 -2.01
N ASP A 103 8.94 -19.30 -1.52
CA ASP A 103 9.80 -18.47 -2.35
C ASP A 103 11.29 -18.74 -2.04
N LEU A 104 11.97 -17.92 -1.23
CA LEU A 104 13.34 -18.21 -0.77
C LEU A 104 13.39 -19.34 0.27
N ALA A 105 12.33 -19.55 1.04
CA ALA A 105 12.09 -20.81 1.73
C ALA A 105 11.41 -21.79 0.75
N GLU A 106 12.00 -22.95 0.51
CA GLU A 106 11.39 -24.01 -0.32
C GLU A 106 10.30 -24.77 0.44
N SER A 107 10.37 -24.77 1.77
CA SER A 107 9.37 -25.34 2.69
C SER A 107 9.54 -24.77 4.09
N TRP A 108 8.57 -25.02 4.93
CA TRP A 108 8.62 -24.71 6.37
C TRP A 108 7.85 -25.74 7.18
N ASP A 109 8.26 -25.89 8.43
CA ASP A 109 7.56 -26.70 9.45
C ASP A 109 7.09 -25.77 10.57
N ILE A 110 5.89 -26.04 11.10
CA ILE A 110 5.31 -25.31 12.23
C ILE A 110 5.09 -26.32 13.35
N SER A 111 5.59 -26.02 14.54
CA SER A 111 5.36 -26.88 15.71
C SER A 111 3.88 -26.97 16.09
N ASP A 112 3.46 -28.07 16.74
CA ASP A 112 2.05 -28.33 17.11
C ASP A 112 1.46 -27.22 18.01
N ASP A 113 2.29 -26.51 18.77
CA ASP A 113 1.89 -25.39 19.61
C ASP A 113 1.86 -24.05 18.85
N GLY A 114 2.23 -24.04 17.57
CA GLY A 114 2.26 -22.84 16.72
C GLY A 114 3.32 -21.81 17.09
N LEU A 115 4.31 -22.18 17.93
CA LEU A 115 5.33 -21.26 18.43
C LEU A 115 6.62 -21.27 17.61
N THR A 116 6.97 -22.39 16.99
CA THR A 116 8.24 -22.54 16.28
C THR A 116 8.00 -22.71 14.78
N TYR A 117 8.62 -21.87 13.98
CA TYR A 117 8.65 -21.94 12.53
C TYR A 117 10.08 -22.30 12.09
N THR A 118 10.25 -23.43 11.40
CA THR A 118 11.53 -23.84 10.82
C THR A 118 11.47 -23.69 9.31
N PHE A 119 12.23 -22.78 8.75
CA PHE A 119 12.28 -22.49 7.31
C PHE A 119 13.47 -23.23 6.69
N ASN A 120 13.21 -24.06 5.67
CA ASN A 120 14.21 -24.69 4.85
C ASN A 120 14.50 -23.78 3.66
N LEU A 121 15.70 -23.22 3.59
CA LEU A 121 16.06 -22.22 2.59
C LEU A 121 16.48 -22.88 1.26
N ARG A 122 16.09 -22.25 0.17
CA ARG A 122 16.46 -22.69 -1.19
C ARG A 122 17.95 -22.54 -1.42
N GLN A 123 18.57 -23.59 -1.96
CA GLN A 123 20.00 -23.61 -2.27
C GLN A 123 20.27 -23.10 -3.69
N GLY A 124 21.50 -22.61 -3.93
CA GLY A 124 21.96 -22.17 -5.25
C GLY A 124 21.35 -20.85 -5.73
N VAL A 125 20.72 -20.07 -4.84
CA VAL A 125 20.26 -18.71 -5.13
C VAL A 125 21.42 -17.74 -4.94
N THR A 126 21.58 -16.79 -5.88
CA THR A 126 22.58 -15.71 -5.81
C THR A 126 21.90 -14.35 -5.76
N PHE A 127 22.49 -13.42 -5.05
CA PHE A 127 22.12 -12.01 -5.09
C PHE A 127 22.65 -11.33 -6.38
N HIS A 128 22.16 -10.13 -6.66
CA HIS A 128 22.60 -9.31 -7.80
C HIS A 128 24.09 -8.96 -7.77
N ASP A 129 24.72 -8.96 -6.60
CA ASP A 129 26.17 -8.77 -6.40
C ASP A 129 26.98 -10.07 -6.58
N GLY A 130 26.32 -11.19 -6.89
CA GLY A 130 26.93 -12.50 -7.07
C GLY A 130 27.20 -13.26 -5.78
N THR A 131 26.88 -12.71 -4.61
CA THR A 131 27.02 -13.42 -3.32
C THR A 131 25.95 -14.50 -3.19
N PRO A 132 26.23 -15.64 -2.53
CA PRO A 132 25.24 -16.69 -2.30
C PRO A 132 24.26 -16.29 -1.20
N PHE A 133 22.98 -16.65 -1.39
CA PHE A 133 21.95 -16.52 -0.37
C PHE A 133 22.08 -17.58 0.71
N THR A 134 22.06 -17.17 1.98
CA THR A 134 22.18 -18.03 3.15
C THR A 134 21.27 -17.56 4.30
N SER A 135 21.24 -18.34 5.38
CA SER A 135 20.54 -17.98 6.62
C SER A 135 21.04 -16.68 7.24
N ALA A 136 22.30 -16.29 7.03
CA ALA A 136 22.84 -15.02 7.51
C ALA A 136 22.09 -13.81 6.94
N ASP A 137 21.71 -13.88 5.66
CA ASP A 137 20.97 -12.81 5.00
C ASP A 137 19.54 -12.68 5.55
N VAL A 138 18.92 -13.81 5.90
CA VAL A 138 17.60 -13.83 6.55
C VAL A 138 17.68 -13.18 7.93
N LEU A 139 18.69 -13.55 8.74
CA LEU A 139 18.89 -12.99 10.08
C LEU A 139 19.16 -11.48 10.01
N ALA A 140 20.00 -11.02 9.09
CA ALA A 140 20.31 -9.61 8.91
C ALA A 140 19.06 -8.82 8.47
N SER A 141 18.35 -9.31 7.45
CA SER A 141 17.18 -8.61 6.89
C SER A 141 16.00 -8.52 7.85
N LEU A 142 15.62 -9.64 8.48
CA LEU A 142 14.52 -9.67 9.45
C LEU A 142 14.93 -9.06 10.79
N GLY A 143 16.18 -9.25 11.21
CA GLY A 143 16.71 -8.70 12.45
C GLY A 143 16.62 -7.18 12.51
N ARG A 144 16.95 -6.48 11.42
CA ARG A 144 16.80 -5.01 11.33
C ARG A 144 15.35 -4.55 11.36
N GLN A 145 14.37 -5.38 10.93
CA GLN A 145 12.95 -5.09 11.09
C GLN A 145 12.50 -5.20 12.57
N PHE A 146 13.09 -6.11 13.32
CA PHE A 146 12.72 -6.40 14.70
C PHE A 146 13.44 -5.48 15.71
N ASN A 147 14.66 -5.04 15.41
CA ASN A 147 15.47 -4.19 16.27
C ASN A 147 15.38 -2.70 15.86
N PRO A 148 14.76 -1.82 16.68
CA PRO A 148 14.67 -0.39 16.36
C PRO A 148 16.03 0.34 16.40
N ASP A 149 17.01 -0.23 17.08
CA ASP A 149 18.34 0.36 17.27
C ASP A 149 19.38 -0.21 16.27
N ASP A 150 18.93 -0.92 15.22
CA ASP A 150 19.83 -1.46 14.21
C ASP A 150 20.52 -0.32 13.44
N PRO A 151 21.87 -0.30 13.38
CA PRO A 151 22.62 0.80 12.79
C PRO A 151 22.47 0.91 11.27
N THR A 152 21.92 -0.11 10.61
CA THR A 152 21.66 -0.11 9.17
C THR A 152 20.27 0.46 8.80
N LEU A 153 19.46 0.83 9.80
CA LEU A 153 18.17 1.48 9.55
C LEU A 153 18.36 2.95 9.17
N PRO A 154 17.66 3.46 8.16
CA PRO A 154 17.59 4.88 7.90
C PRO A 154 16.83 5.61 9.02
N GLU A 155 17.09 6.91 9.18
CA GLU A 155 16.32 7.75 10.10
C GLU A 155 14.83 7.73 9.75
N GLY A 156 13.97 7.48 10.72
CA GLY A 156 12.52 7.38 10.52
C GLY A 156 12.04 6.08 9.90
N ALA A 157 12.85 5.00 9.96
CA ALA A 157 12.46 3.68 9.45
C ALA A 157 11.11 3.22 10.02
N SER A 158 10.17 2.86 9.15
CA SER A 158 8.82 2.43 9.51
C SER A 158 8.76 1.00 10.03
N ARG A 159 9.71 0.17 9.59
CA ARG A 159 9.84 -1.26 9.96
C ARG A 159 8.49 -2.00 9.90
N PRO A 160 7.98 -2.33 8.70
CA PRO A 160 6.64 -2.93 8.51
C PRO A 160 6.41 -4.23 9.32
N LEU A 161 7.47 -4.95 9.68
CA LEU A 161 7.38 -6.15 10.52
C LEU A 161 7.59 -5.91 12.03
N ASN A 162 7.62 -4.67 12.51
CA ASN A 162 7.86 -4.37 13.92
C ASN A 162 6.90 -5.10 14.88
N SER A 163 5.61 -5.20 14.51
CA SER A 163 4.60 -5.90 15.31
C SER A 163 4.81 -7.43 15.33
N LEU A 164 5.31 -8.01 14.24
CA LEU A 164 5.76 -9.41 14.25
C LEU A 164 7.00 -9.55 15.13
N GLY A 165 7.99 -8.66 14.98
CA GLY A 165 9.21 -8.65 15.78
C GLY A 165 8.95 -8.59 17.29
N ALA A 166 7.92 -7.84 17.72
CA ALA A 166 7.49 -7.82 19.12
C ALA A 166 6.97 -9.18 19.64
N ASN A 167 6.58 -10.08 18.74
CA ASN A 167 6.15 -11.46 19.06
C ASN A 167 7.27 -12.50 18.87
N VAL A 168 8.41 -12.13 18.28
CA VAL A 168 9.55 -13.04 18.07
C VAL A 168 10.41 -13.12 19.33
N ALA A 169 10.51 -14.31 19.91
CA ALA A 169 11.39 -14.60 21.05
C ALA A 169 12.83 -14.82 20.59
N SER A 170 13.02 -15.50 19.45
CA SER A 170 14.34 -15.70 18.84
C SER A 170 14.23 -15.93 17.32
N LEU A 171 15.27 -15.51 16.60
CA LEU A 171 15.50 -15.79 15.20
C LEU A 171 16.93 -16.29 15.07
N THR A 172 17.14 -17.54 14.67
CA THR A 172 18.46 -18.20 14.70
C THR A 172 18.73 -18.99 13.42
N ALA A 173 19.98 -18.97 12.96
CA ALA A 173 20.46 -19.88 11.94
C ALA A 173 20.78 -21.24 12.59
N VAL A 174 20.12 -22.30 12.13
CA VAL A 174 20.46 -23.67 12.53
C VAL A 174 21.69 -24.14 11.75
N ASP A 175 21.71 -23.81 10.46
CA ASP A 175 22.82 -23.96 9.54
C ASP A 175 22.69 -22.93 8.39
N ASP A 176 23.53 -23.01 7.33
CA ASP A 176 23.54 -22.06 6.23
C ASP A 176 22.22 -22.02 5.45
N HIS A 177 21.37 -23.06 5.56
CA HIS A 177 20.13 -23.20 4.81
C HIS A 177 18.90 -23.51 5.67
N THR A 178 19.01 -23.33 6.98
CA THR A 178 17.89 -23.55 7.91
C THR A 178 17.81 -22.41 8.92
N VAL A 179 16.64 -21.79 8.99
CA VAL A 179 16.36 -20.70 9.96
C VAL A 179 15.22 -21.13 10.86
N GLU A 180 15.38 -20.95 12.17
CA GLU A 180 14.36 -21.14 13.17
C GLU A 180 13.90 -19.78 13.73
N MET A 181 12.59 -19.57 13.72
CA MET A 181 11.92 -18.43 14.35
C MET A 181 11.01 -18.94 15.47
N VAL A 182 11.26 -18.52 16.70
CA VAL A 182 10.43 -18.87 17.86
C VAL A 182 9.62 -17.66 18.28
N LEU A 183 8.32 -17.84 18.46
CA LEU A 183 7.39 -16.81 18.89
C LEU A 183 7.13 -16.85 20.40
N THR A 184 6.73 -15.73 20.99
CA THR A 184 6.28 -15.65 22.38
C THR A 184 4.84 -16.13 22.57
N ARG A 185 4.03 -16.06 21.51
CA ARG A 185 2.67 -16.56 21.43
C ARG A 185 2.37 -17.00 20.00
N PRO A 186 1.44 -17.95 19.76
CA PRO A 186 1.09 -18.38 18.42
C PRO A 186 0.58 -17.19 17.58
N ASP A 187 0.91 -17.19 16.28
CA ASP A 187 0.43 -16.20 15.31
C ASP A 187 0.34 -16.85 13.92
N ALA A 188 -0.87 -17.17 13.48
CA ALA A 188 -1.10 -17.81 12.18
C ALA A 188 -0.80 -16.87 10.99
N THR A 189 -0.58 -15.57 11.22
CA THR A 189 -0.32 -14.60 10.15
C THR A 189 1.17 -14.48 9.79
N VAL A 190 2.08 -15.20 10.45
CA VAL A 190 3.54 -15.10 10.24
C VAL A 190 3.91 -15.22 8.76
N LEU A 191 3.43 -16.27 8.09
CA LEU A 191 3.78 -16.51 6.69
C LEU A 191 3.27 -15.41 5.75
N ASN A 192 2.06 -14.90 6.01
CA ASN A 192 1.48 -13.79 5.27
C ASN A 192 2.31 -12.49 5.49
N ARG A 193 2.73 -12.24 6.72
CA ARG A 193 3.56 -11.06 7.05
C ARG A 193 4.96 -11.15 6.44
N LEU A 194 5.56 -12.34 6.40
CA LEU A 194 6.86 -12.56 5.75
C LEU A 194 6.80 -12.43 4.23
N SER A 195 5.61 -12.55 3.62
CA SER A 195 5.40 -12.31 2.20
C SER A 195 5.27 -10.84 1.84
N ASP A 196 5.08 -9.97 2.82
CA ASP A 196 4.96 -8.53 2.60
C ASP A 196 6.34 -7.87 2.44
N ILE A 197 6.30 -6.56 2.15
CA ILE A 197 7.50 -5.77 1.82
C ILE A 197 8.58 -5.84 2.90
N GLY A 198 8.19 -5.81 4.18
CA GLY A 198 9.13 -5.93 5.30
C GLY A 198 9.84 -7.27 5.40
N GLY A 199 9.28 -8.33 4.79
CA GLY A 199 9.88 -9.68 4.73
C GLY A 199 10.87 -9.88 3.58
N ARG A 200 11.19 -8.82 2.81
CA ARG A 200 12.14 -8.91 1.70
C ARG A 200 13.58 -9.08 2.21
N ILE A 201 14.32 -10.00 1.58
CA ILE A 201 15.68 -10.34 1.97
C ILE A 201 16.67 -9.56 1.12
N ILE A 202 17.66 -8.96 1.78
CA ILE A 202 18.71 -8.11 1.24
C ILE A 202 20.06 -8.81 1.42
N SER A 203 21.01 -8.60 0.50
CA SER A 203 22.39 -9.06 0.63
C SER A 203 23.04 -8.48 1.90
N THR A 204 23.56 -9.35 2.76
CA THR A 204 24.33 -8.94 3.96
C THR A 204 25.59 -8.19 3.54
N ALA A 205 26.24 -8.59 2.43
CA ALA A 205 27.42 -7.90 1.90
C ALA A 205 27.08 -6.45 1.52
N ALA A 206 25.91 -6.22 0.88
CA ALA A 206 25.45 -4.88 0.55
C ALA A 206 25.05 -4.07 1.80
N LEU A 207 24.44 -4.72 2.81
CA LEU A 207 24.16 -4.06 4.09
C LEU A 207 25.46 -3.61 4.81
N ASP A 208 26.51 -4.43 4.77
CA ASP A 208 27.80 -4.11 5.34
C ASP A 208 28.49 -2.94 4.61
N GLU A 209 28.31 -2.85 3.29
CA GLU A 209 28.88 -1.79 2.45
C GLU A 209 28.13 -0.45 2.58
N TYR A 210 26.79 -0.48 2.52
CA TYR A 210 25.98 0.74 2.40
C TYR A 210 25.27 1.15 3.69
N GLY A 211 25.12 0.25 4.66
CA GLY A 211 24.46 0.53 5.92
C GLY A 211 23.07 1.17 5.75
N ALA A 212 22.85 2.32 6.38
CA ALA A 212 21.58 3.06 6.29
C ALA A 212 21.27 3.64 4.89
N ASP A 213 22.24 3.66 3.98
CA ASP A 213 22.05 4.09 2.59
C ASP A 213 21.69 2.92 1.65
N ILE A 214 21.43 1.71 2.16
CA ILE A 214 21.08 0.51 1.38
C ILE A 214 19.90 0.78 0.42
N GLY A 215 18.93 1.59 0.82
CA GLY A 215 17.76 1.92 -0.01
C GLY A 215 18.08 2.65 -1.32
N LYS A 216 19.30 3.20 -1.45
CA LYS A 216 19.81 3.83 -2.68
C LYS A 216 20.64 2.87 -3.53
N ASN A 217 20.97 1.68 -3.00
CA ASN A 217 21.84 0.68 -3.60
C ASN A 217 21.31 -0.74 -3.33
N LEU A 218 20.00 -0.91 -3.41
CA LEU A 218 19.35 -2.16 -3.00
C LEU A 218 19.83 -3.35 -3.82
N VAL A 219 20.27 -4.40 -3.13
CA VAL A 219 20.74 -5.66 -3.69
C VAL A 219 19.88 -6.80 -3.16
N GLY A 220 19.14 -7.45 -4.05
CA GLY A 220 18.25 -8.54 -3.74
C GLY A 220 18.49 -9.76 -4.62
N THR A 221 17.52 -10.68 -4.62
CA THR A 221 17.50 -11.92 -5.39
C THR A 221 16.37 -11.94 -6.42
N GLY A 222 15.76 -10.78 -6.69
CA GLY A 222 14.62 -10.66 -7.59
C GLY A 222 15.00 -10.70 -9.08
N PRO A 223 13.98 -10.66 -9.97
CA PRO A 223 14.19 -10.72 -11.43
C PRO A 223 14.86 -9.48 -12.00
N PHE A 224 14.79 -8.35 -11.32
CA PHE A 224 15.41 -7.11 -11.76
C PHE A 224 16.37 -6.57 -10.70
N GLN A 225 17.48 -6.02 -11.16
CA GLN A 225 18.48 -5.37 -10.32
C GLN A 225 18.37 -3.84 -10.41
N PHE A 226 18.67 -3.17 -9.32
CA PHE A 226 18.67 -1.71 -9.23
C PHE A 226 19.73 -1.14 -10.18
N SER A 227 19.36 -0.13 -10.98
CA SER A 227 20.25 0.59 -11.87
C SER A 227 20.42 2.05 -11.46
N SER A 228 19.31 2.76 -11.31
CA SER A 228 19.33 4.17 -10.87
C SER A 228 17.97 4.61 -10.37
N ALA A 229 17.94 5.68 -9.56
CA ALA A 229 16.71 6.35 -9.17
C ALA A 229 16.90 7.86 -9.08
N THR A 230 15.81 8.58 -9.37
CA THR A 230 15.73 10.05 -9.22
C THR A 230 14.43 10.38 -8.51
N ALA A 231 14.54 10.93 -7.31
CA ALA A 231 13.39 11.31 -6.50
C ALA A 231 12.43 12.23 -7.28
N GLY A 232 11.15 11.96 -7.18
CA GLY A 232 10.10 12.70 -7.89
C GLY A 232 10.06 12.46 -9.40
N GLN A 233 10.82 11.49 -9.93
CA GLN A 233 10.88 11.21 -11.36
C GLN A 233 10.72 9.72 -11.67
N GLN A 234 11.72 8.89 -11.35
CA GLN A 234 11.72 7.48 -11.75
C GLN A 234 12.66 6.60 -10.94
N VAL A 235 12.38 5.32 -10.94
CA VAL A 235 13.31 4.24 -10.60
C VAL A 235 13.55 3.39 -11.86
N VAL A 236 14.80 3.06 -12.14
CA VAL A 236 15.21 2.27 -13.29
C VAL A 236 15.83 0.97 -12.83
N LEU A 237 15.30 -0.13 -13.33
CA LEU A 237 15.73 -1.47 -13.05
C LEU A 237 16.16 -2.15 -14.36
N THR A 238 17.13 -3.07 -14.29
CA THR A 238 17.59 -3.88 -15.44
C THR A 238 17.37 -5.35 -15.14
N ALA A 239 17.10 -6.16 -16.17
CA ALA A 239 16.92 -7.60 -16.01
C ALA A 239 18.15 -8.25 -15.37
N PHE A 240 17.91 -9.18 -14.43
CA PHE A 240 18.96 -9.99 -13.83
C PHE A 240 19.13 -11.27 -14.63
N GLU A 241 20.30 -11.43 -15.28
CA GLU A 241 20.58 -12.56 -16.17
C GLU A 241 20.50 -13.91 -15.46
N ASP A 242 21.00 -13.97 -14.21
CA ASP A 242 21.08 -15.20 -13.41
C ASP A 242 19.89 -15.40 -12.48
N TYR A 243 18.74 -14.74 -12.78
CA TYR A 243 17.54 -14.92 -11.97
C TYR A 243 17.10 -16.39 -11.95
N ARG A 244 16.88 -16.95 -10.77
CA ARG A 244 16.53 -18.38 -10.57
C ARG A 244 15.26 -18.82 -11.32
N GLY A 245 14.34 -17.90 -11.60
CA GLY A 245 13.10 -18.15 -12.36
C GLY A 245 13.27 -18.04 -13.87
N GLY A 246 14.50 -17.82 -14.34
CA GLY A 246 14.82 -17.46 -15.72
C GLY A 246 14.89 -15.95 -15.92
N ARG A 247 15.73 -15.52 -16.87
CA ARG A 247 15.87 -14.10 -17.20
C ARG A 247 14.52 -13.49 -17.60
N PRO A 248 14.15 -12.31 -17.08
CA PRO A 248 12.98 -11.58 -17.56
C PRO A 248 12.99 -11.32 -19.06
N SER A 249 11.82 -11.33 -19.71
CA SER A 249 11.71 -11.10 -21.15
C SER A 249 12.05 -9.66 -21.56
N ILE A 250 11.83 -8.68 -20.67
CA ILE A 250 12.21 -7.28 -20.88
C ILE A 250 13.61 -7.01 -20.32
N ASP A 251 14.39 -6.15 -21.00
CA ASP A 251 15.73 -5.76 -20.54
C ASP A 251 15.69 -4.71 -19.44
N ARG A 252 14.65 -3.88 -19.44
CA ARG A 252 14.55 -2.70 -18.58
C ARG A 252 13.13 -2.48 -18.12
N LEU A 253 12.98 -2.23 -16.81
CA LEU A 253 11.75 -1.77 -16.19
C LEU A 253 11.95 -0.36 -15.65
N VAL A 254 11.12 0.59 -16.09
CA VAL A 254 11.13 1.97 -15.60
C VAL A 254 9.85 2.21 -14.80
N LEU A 255 9.99 2.51 -13.52
CA LEU A 255 8.89 2.96 -12.68
C LEU A 255 8.90 4.49 -12.74
N GLN A 256 7.99 5.08 -13.53
CA GLN A 256 7.96 6.51 -13.82
C GLN A 256 6.86 7.19 -13.03
N GLN A 257 7.23 8.22 -12.26
CA GLN A 257 6.25 9.01 -11.53
C GLN A 257 5.42 9.88 -12.48
N VAL A 258 4.09 9.70 -12.44
CA VAL A 258 3.13 10.51 -13.17
C VAL A 258 1.94 10.80 -12.25
N GLN A 259 1.76 12.07 -11.85
CA GLN A 259 0.70 12.46 -10.91
C GLN A 259 -0.52 13.07 -11.58
N ASP A 260 -0.34 13.71 -12.74
CA ASP A 260 -1.45 14.37 -13.44
C ASP A 260 -2.32 13.35 -14.17
N PRO A 261 -3.63 13.25 -13.85
CA PRO A 261 -4.55 12.28 -14.46
C PRO A 261 -4.63 12.35 -15.98
N SER A 262 -4.55 13.55 -16.57
CA SER A 262 -4.63 13.72 -18.02
C SER A 262 -3.33 13.25 -18.71
N THR A 263 -2.20 13.43 -18.03
CA THR A 263 -0.91 12.93 -18.48
C THR A 263 -0.87 11.41 -18.45
N ILE A 264 -1.41 10.76 -17.39
CA ILE A 264 -1.51 9.29 -17.32
C ILE A 264 -2.28 8.77 -18.55
N VAL A 265 -3.46 9.32 -18.82
CA VAL A 265 -4.30 8.89 -19.94
C VAL A 265 -3.61 9.10 -21.29
N SER A 266 -3.04 10.29 -21.52
CA SER A 266 -2.37 10.57 -22.79
C SER A 266 -1.13 9.70 -23.00
N SER A 267 -0.36 9.44 -21.95
CA SER A 267 0.85 8.60 -22.03
C SER A 267 0.55 7.12 -22.27
N LEU A 268 -0.57 6.62 -21.71
CA LEU A 268 -1.06 5.27 -22.05
C LEU A 268 -1.46 5.18 -23.51
N LEU A 269 -2.24 6.15 -24.01
CA LEU A 269 -2.73 6.15 -25.41
C LEU A 269 -1.61 6.39 -26.43
N SER A 270 -0.54 7.10 -26.07
CA SER A 270 0.64 7.29 -26.93
C SER A 270 1.64 6.13 -26.87
N GLY A 271 1.54 5.28 -25.85
CA GLY A 271 2.51 4.21 -25.59
C GLY A 271 3.76 4.66 -24.83
N ASP A 272 3.81 5.91 -24.32
CA ASP A 272 4.89 6.38 -23.45
C ASP A 272 4.87 5.68 -22.08
N LEU A 273 3.67 5.29 -21.60
CA LEU A 273 3.47 4.36 -20.51
C LEU A 273 3.02 3.01 -21.07
N SER A 274 3.69 1.95 -20.66
CA SER A 274 3.31 0.57 -20.98
C SER A 274 2.21 0.04 -20.07
N ALA A 275 2.12 0.53 -18.84
CA ALA A 275 1.10 0.14 -17.86
C ALA A 275 0.96 1.18 -16.76
N THR A 276 -0.19 1.16 -16.07
CA THR A 276 -0.40 1.86 -14.78
C THR A 276 -1.50 1.19 -13.97
N GLN A 277 -1.41 1.31 -12.65
CA GLN A 277 -2.45 0.98 -11.69
C GLN A 277 -3.14 2.22 -11.09
N PHE A 278 -2.66 3.41 -11.44
CA PHE A 278 -3.22 4.70 -10.99
C PHE A 278 -4.06 5.35 -12.07
N THR A 279 -4.80 4.52 -12.82
CA THR A 279 -5.71 5.02 -13.85
C THR A 279 -6.85 5.82 -13.19
N PRO A 280 -7.09 7.07 -13.61
CA PRO A 280 -8.21 7.83 -13.07
C PRO A 280 -9.55 7.13 -13.37
N TYR A 281 -10.38 6.95 -12.34
CA TYR A 281 -11.71 6.32 -12.52
C TYR A 281 -12.55 6.99 -13.60
N SER A 282 -12.46 8.32 -13.71
CA SER A 282 -13.18 9.11 -14.72
C SER A 282 -12.75 8.81 -16.16
N ALA A 283 -11.57 8.22 -16.36
CA ALA A 283 -11.05 7.90 -17.71
C ALA A 283 -11.33 6.46 -18.14
N VAL A 284 -11.83 5.61 -17.24
CA VAL A 284 -11.96 4.16 -17.49
C VAL A 284 -12.82 3.85 -18.70
N GLU A 285 -13.98 4.51 -18.84
CA GLU A 285 -14.87 4.29 -20.01
C GLU A 285 -14.21 4.71 -21.34
N GLN A 286 -13.40 5.78 -21.33
CA GLN A 286 -12.62 6.19 -22.49
C GLN A 286 -11.57 5.15 -22.84
N LEU A 287 -10.83 4.66 -21.85
CA LEU A 287 -9.74 3.70 -22.05
C LEU A 287 -10.25 2.31 -22.44
N LYS A 288 -11.40 1.88 -21.92
CA LYS A 288 -12.07 0.64 -22.37
C LYS A 288 -12.48 0.66 -23.83
N ALA A 289 -12.74 1.84 -24.39
CA ALA A 289 -13.18 2.02 -25.76
C ALA A 289 -12.04 2.21 -26.77
N ASP A 290 -10.78 2.23 -26.34
CA ASP A 290 -9.61 2.51 -27.19
C ASP A 290 -8.77 1.24 -27.39
N ASP A 291 -8.53 0.89 -28.66
CA ASP A 291 -7.78 -0.32 -29.05
C ASP A 291 -6.26 -0.23 -28.76
N ALA A 292 -5.74 0.95 -28.40
CA ALA A 292 -4.33 1.13 -28.04
C ALA A 292 -3.98 0.55 -26.65
N VAL A 293 -4.98 0.28 -25.83
CA VAL A 293 -4.81 -0.19 -24.45
C VAL A 293 -5.73 -1.35 -24.12
N THR A 294 -5.39 -2.08 -23.07
CA THR A 294 -6.22 -3.14 -22.50
C THR A 294 -6.57 -2.75 -21.05
N PHE A 295 -7.84 -2.64 -20.77
CA PHE A 295 -8.36 -2.50 -19.41
C PHE A 295 -8.48 -3.87 -18.75
N HIS A 296 -8.01 -3.98 -17.53
CA HIS A 296 -8.06 -5.22 -16.77
C HIS A 296 -9.00 -5.06 -15.56
N GLU A 297 -9.92 -6.00 -15.42
CA GLU A 297 -10.69 -6.15 -14.21
C GLU A 297 -9.80 -6.83 -13.15
N THR A 298 -9.54 -6.13 -12.07
CA THR A 298 -8.73 -6.64 -10.96
C THR A 298 -9.63 -7.01 -9.79
N PRO A 299 -9.21 -7.94 -8.91
CA PRO A 299 -9.92 -8.18 -7.65
C PRO A 299 -10.04 -6.89 -6.84
N TYR A 300 -11.08 -6.80 -6.00
CA TYR A 300 -11.20 -5.69 -5.06
C TYR A 300 -9.98 -5.67 -4.14
N SER A 301 -9.18 -4.60 -4.22
CA SER A 301 -7.88 -4.51 -3.60
C SER A 301 -7.82 -3.46 -2.50
N PHE A 302 -8.86 -2.63 -2.37
CA PHE A 302 -8.96 -1.71 -1.26
C PHE A 302 -10.39 -1.48 -0.78
N ASP A 303 -10.48 -1.06 0.47
CA ASP A 303 -11.71 -0.75 1.18
C ASP A 303 -11.81 0.77 1.33
N ALA A 304 -12.79 1.39 0.67
CA ALA A 304 -13.17 2.77 0.94
C ALA A 304 -14.03 2.81 2.19
N MET A 305 -13.67 3.65 3.15
CA MET A 305 -14.31 3.71 4.45
C MET A 305 -14.38 5.13 5.00
N MET A 306 -15.19 5.30 6.02
CA MET A 306 -15.21 6.49 6.86
C MET A 306 -14.99 6.07 8.31
N MET A 307 -13.92 6.55 8.92
CA MET A 307 -13.67 6.40 10.34
C MET A 307 -14.47 7.45 11.11
N ILE A 308 -14.98 7.05 12.28
CA ILE A 308 -15.78 7.88 13.16
C ILE A 308 -15.08 7.93 14.52
N ASP A 309 -14.63 9.10 14.94
CA ASP A 309 -13.97 9.25 16.25
C ASP A 309 -14.99 9.21 17.39
N ALA A 310 -14.98 8.12 18.14
CA ALA A 310 -15.89 7.91 19.26
C ALA A 310 -15.63 8.85 20.45
N ARG A 311 -14.47 9.48 20.54
CA ARG A 311 -14.16 10.49 21.58
C ARG A 311 -14.93 11.80 21.31
N ARG A 312 -15.17 12.10 20.04
CA ARG A 312 -15.86 13.32 19.57
C ARG A 312 -17.33 13.09 19.28
N ILE A 313 -17.71 11.87 18.87
CA ILE A 313 -19.09 11.42 18.69
C ILE A 313 -19.34 10.24 19.64
N PRO A 314 -19.49 10.48 20.96
CA PRO A 314 -19.56 9.41 21.95
C PRO A 314 -20.86 8.60 21.91
N GLU A 315 -21.96 9.18 21.37
CA GLU A 315 -23.25 8.52 21.31
C GLU A 315 -23.28 7.45 20.22
N LEU A 316 -23.45 6.17 20.59
CA LEU A 316 -23.48 5.06 19.65
C LEU A 316 -24.60 5.23 18.62
N GLU A 317 -25.78 5.66 19.04
CA GLU A 317 -26.95 5.86 18.19
C GLU A 317 -26.68 6.93 17.10
N VAL A 318 -25.89 7.95 17.40
CA VAL A 318 -25.48 8.96 16.41
C VAL A 318 -24.51 8.35 15.40
N ARG A 319 -23.53 7.52 15.84
CA ARG A 319 -22.64 6.84 14.93
C ARG A 319 -23.35 5.82 14.03
N GLN A 320 -24.33 5.10 14.58
CA GLN A 320 -25.19 4.20 13.82
C GLN A 320 -26.05 4.96 12.79
N ALA A 321 -26.62 6.10 13.17
CA ALA A 321 -27.37 6.95 12.25
C ALA A 321 -26.48 7.45 11.10
N ILE A 322 -25.25 7.86 11.40
CA ILE A 322 -24.27 8.25 10.38
C ILE A 322 -24.05 7.10 9.38
N ASN A 323 -23.82 5.86 9.85
CA ASN A 323 -23.64 4.71 8.98
C ASN A 323 -24.87 4.39 8.11
N MET A 324 -26.08 4.49 8.68
CA MET A 324 -27.35 4.25 7.97
C MET A 324 -27.68 5.32 6.92
N ALA A 325 -27.17 6.54 7.07
CA ALA A 325 -27.42 7.64 6.16
C ALA A 325 -26.67 7.52 4.82
N ILE A 326 -25.61 6.70 4.72
CA ILE A 326 -24.69 6.70 3.59
C ILE A 326 -25.28 5.97 2.39
N ASP A 327 -25.50 6.70 1.29
CA ASP A 327 -25.86 6.16 -0.02
C ASP A 327 -24.62 5.61 -0.74
N ARG A 328 -24.33 4.34 -0.50
CA ARG A 328 -23.18 3.64 -1.05
C ARG A 328 -23.27 3.41 -2.56
N GLU A 329 -24.48 3.24 -3.09
CA GLU A 329 -24.70 3.11 -4.52
C GLU A 329 -24.36 4.42 -5.24
N ALA A 330 -24.72 5.57 -4.66
CA ALA A 330 -24.33 6.87 -5.18
C ALA A 330 -22.81 7.08 -5.13
N ILE A 331 -22.12 6.62 -4.08
CA ILE A 331 -20.66 6.68 -4.00
C ILE A 331 -20.03 5.82 -5.09
N ILE A 332 -20.44 4.55 -5.25
CA ILE A 332 -19.91 3.65 -6.28
C ILE A 332 -20.14 4.25 -7.68
N SER A 333 -21.33 4.72 -7.96
CA SER A 333 -21.66 5.24 -9.31
C SER A 333 -20.98 6.57 -9.63
N GLN A 334 -20.81 7.47 -8.65
CA GLN A 334 -20.36 8.84 -8.91
C GLN A 334 -18.92 9.14 -8.52
N ALA A 335 -18.37 8.47 -7.50
CA ALA A 335 -16.98 8.65 -7.08
C ALA A 335 -16.06 7.61 -7.74
N PHE A 336 -16.54 6.37 -7.88
CA PHE A 336 -15.80 5.27 -8.51
C PHE A 336 -16.23 4.98 -9.93
N PHE A 337 -17.15 5.76 -10.53
CA PHE A 337 -17.63 5.60 -11.89
C PHE A 337 -18.11 4.16 -12.20
N GLY A 338 -18.73 3.52 -11.22
CA GLY A 338 -19.24 2.15 -11.31
C GLY A 338 -18.20 1.04 -11.05
N ILE A 339 -16.95 1.40 -10.75
CA ILE A 339 -15.89 0.44 -10.42
C ILE A 339 -15.89 0.23 -8.91
N GLY A 340 -16.59 -0.80 -8.45
CA GLY A 340 -16.70 -1.10 -7.04
C GLY A 340 -17.92 -1.96 -6.73
N ALA A 341 -18.02 -2.38 -5.49
CA ALA A 341 -19.15 -3.16 -4.99
C ALA A 341 -19.58 -2.70 -3.59
N LEU A 342 -20.82 -3.02 -3.25
CA LEU A 342 -21.32 -2.84 -1.90
C LEU A 342 -20.52 -3.68 -0.90
N PRO A 343 -20.26 -3.16 0.32
CA PRO A 343 -19.43 -3.84 1.33
C PRO A 343 -20.24 -4.92 2.06
N VAL A 344 -20.65 -5.97 1.34
CA VAL A 344 -21.51 -7.05 1.83
C VAL A 344 -20.83 -7.96 2.85
N GLY A 345 -19.51 -8.03 2.88
CA GLY A 345 -18.71 -8.72 3.91
C GLY A 345 -18.12 -7.78 4.95
N TYR A 346 -18.67 -6.57 5.08
CA TYR A 346 -18.22 -5.47 5.91
C TYR A 346 -16.74 -5.11 5.62
N THR A 347 -15.76 -5.48 6.46
CA THR A 347 -14.35 -5.11 6.25
C THR A 347 -13.55 -6.10 5.40
N ILE A 348 -14.17 -7.19 4.93
CA ILE A 348 -13.47 -8.24 4.17
C ILE A 348 -14.12 -8.41 2.80
N PRO A 349 -13.48 -7.96 1.71
CA PRO A 349 -14.02 -8.08 0.36
C PRO A 349 -14.04 -9.52 -0.14
N PRO A 350 -14.83 -9.83 -1.20
CA PRO A 350 -14.94 -11.18 -1.78
C PRO A 350 -13.62 -11.78 -2.26
N SER A 351 -12.64 -10.94 -2.56
CA SER A 351 -11.30 -11.36 -2.99
C SER A 351 -10.39 -11.83 -1.86
N GLN A 352 -10.87 -11.86 -0.61
CA GLN A 352 -10.04 -12.21 0.56
C GLN A 352 -10.60 -13.40 1.33
N ASN A 353 -9.68 -14.11 2.00
CA ASN A 353 -10.06 -15.16 2.94
C ASN A 353 -10.89 -14.57 4.09
N GLY A 354 -11.90 -15.31 4.55
CA GLY A 354 -12.76 -14.86 5.64
C GLY A 354 -13.93 -13.95 5.21
N HIS A 355 -14.14 -13.73 3.90
CA HIS A 355 -15.32 -13.02 3.41
C HIS A 355 -16.61 -13.73 3.83
N ASP A 356 -17.55 -12.97 4.41
CA ASP A 356 -18.87 -13.48 4.80
C ASP A 356 -19.97 -12.51 4.32
N PRO A 357 -20.71 -12.87 3.25
CA PRO A 357 -21.77 -12.02 2.72
C PRO A 357 -22.99 -11.89 3.66
N SER A 358 -23.08 -12.69 4.72
CA SER A 358 -24.14 -12.54 5.73
C SER A 358 -24.02 -11.26 6.56
N LEU A 359 -22.89 -10.53 6.44
CA LEU A 359 -22.63 -9.26 7.11
C LEU A 359 -23.14 -8.04 6.33
N ALA A 360 -23.85 -8.23 5.22
CA ALA A 360 -24.40 -7.14 4.39
C ALA A 360 -25.30 -6.16 5.18
N ASP A 361 -25.97 -6.65 6.22
CA ASP A 361 -26.81 -5.86 7.12
C ASP A 361 -26.04 -4.88 8.02
N LEU A 362 -24.71 -4.96 8.10
CA LEU A 362 -23.87 -4.04 8.86
C LEU A 362 -23.64 -2.70 8.13
N SER A 363 -23.97 -2.65 6.84
CA SER A 363 -23.86 -1.43 6.03
C SER A 363 -25.21 -1.03 5.42
N PRO A 364 -26.26 -0.80 6.24
CA PRO A 364 -27.61 -0.51 5.76
C PRO A 364 -27.68 0.89 5.15
N TYR A 365 -28.68 1.10 4.29
CA TYR A 365 -29.09 2.43 3.84
C TYR A 365 -30.54 2.67 4.25
N ASP A 366 -30.75 3.47 5.30
CA ASP A 366 -32.05 3.84 5.83
C ASP A 366 -32.01 5.28 6.37
N PRO A 367 -32.11 6.29 5.49
CA PRO A 367 -32.03 7.70 5.90
C PRO A 367 -33.19 8.17 6.78
N ASP A 368 -34.34 7.49 6.73
CA ASP A 368 -35.49 7.85 7.56
C ASP A 368 -35.28 7.39 8.99
N GLU A 369 -34.80 6.16 9.19
CA GLU A 369 -34.41 5.66 10.51
C GLU A 369 -33.19 6.45 11.06
N ALA A 370 -32.19 6.75 10.20
CA ALA A 370 -31.05 7.59 10.57
C ALA A 370 -31.51 8.95 11.12
N ARG A 371 -32.44 9.63 10.45
CA ARG A 371 -33.02 10.92 10.93
C ARG A 371 -33.73 10.75 12.27
N ARG A 372 -34.51 9.67 12.42
CA ARG A 372 -35.23 9.38 13.68
C ARG A 372 -34.24 9.19 14.85
N LEU A 373 -33.11 8.54 14.60
CA LEU A 373 -32.05 8.35 15.62
C LEU A 373 -31.38 9.67 15.99
N ILE A 374 -31.07 10.52 15.00
CA ILE A 374 -30.50 11.87 15.21
C ILE A 374 -31.44 12.74 16.06
N ASP A 375 -32.75 12.74 15.74
CA ASP A 375 -33.77 13.48 16.50
C ASP A 375 -33.90 12.94 17.92
N ALA A 376 -33.94 11.63 18.11
CA ALA A 376 -34.04 10.97 19.40
C ALA A 376 -32.82 11.23 20.30
N ALA A 377 -31.63 11.29 19.71
CA ALA A 377 -30.39 11.64 20.41
C ALA A 377 -30.25 13.14 20.70
N GLY A 378 -31.20 13.99 20.21
CA GLY A 378 -31.12 15.44 20.33
C GLY A 378 -29.95 16.05 19.55
N ALA A 379 -29.48 15.37 18.50
CA ALA A 379 -28.34 15.77 17.72
C ALA A 379 -28.70 16.60 16.46
N THR A 380 -29.98 16.87 16.23
CA THR A 380 -30.44 17.70 15.11
C THR A 380 -29.77 19.08 15.15
N GLY A 381 -29.16 19.48 14.04
CA GLY A 381 -28.37 20.71 13.92
C GLY A 381 -26.95 20.62 14.49
N ARG A 382 -26.55 19.47 15.06
CA ARG A 382 -25.17 19.27 15.53
C ARG A 382 -24.21 19.42 14.36
N GLN A 383 -23.18 20.23 14.57
CA GLN A 383 -22.10 20.36 13.62
C GLN A 383 -21.16 19.17 13.74
N VAL A 384 -20.80 18.59 12.61
CA VAL A 384 -19.79 17.53 12.48
C VAL A 384 -18.73 17.92 11.45
N ALA A 385 -17.49 17.63 11.75
CA ALA A 385 -16.36 17.87 10.86
C ALA A 385 -16.08 16.63 10.01
N LEU A 386 -15.94 16.82 8.69
CA LEU A 386 -15.65 15.75 7.72
C LEU A 386 -14.34 16.07 6.98
N MET A 387 -13.33 15.25 7.15
CA MET A 387 -12.04 15.37 6.47
C MET A 387 -11.91 14.32 5.37
N ALA A 388 -11.37 14.74 4.22
CA ALA A 388 -11.04 13.87 3.09
C ALA A 388 -9.77 14.35 2.38
N ALA A 389 -9.07 13.45 1.71
CA ALA A 389 -8.02 13.84 0.79
C ALA A 389 -8.60 14.60 -0.43
N SER A 390 -7.79 15.41 -1.10
CA SER A 390 -8.23 16.27 -2.21
C SER A 390 -8.04 15.63 -3.58
N ASP A 391 -7.63 14.38 -3.64
CA ASP A 391 -7.30 13.63 -4.86
C ASP A 391 -8.25 12.47 -5.12
N SER A 392 -8.16 11.91 -6.32
CA SER A 392 -8.86 10.70 -6.76
C SER A 392 -10.39 10.76 -6.53
N TRP A 393 -10.96 9.77 -5.89
CA TRP A 393 -12.38 9.58 -5.61
C TRP A 393 -12.85 10.34 -4.35
N HIS A 394 -11.94 10.70 -3.45
CA HIS A 394 -12.25 11.24 -2.13
C HIS A 394 -13.12 12.50 -2.15
N PRO A 395 -12.85 13.55 -2.98
CA PRO A 395 -13.67 14.76 -2.94
C PRO A 395 -15.13 14.49 -3.32
N ARG A 396 -15.36 13.57 -4.26
CA ARG A 396 -16.71 13.25 -4.68
C ARG A 396 -17.46 12.44 -3.63
N ALA A 397 -16.80 11.46 -3.02
CA ALA A 397 -17.37 10.70 -1.90
C ALA A 397 -17.69 11.62 -0.72
N ALA A 398 -16.79 12.54 -0.37
CA ALA A 398 -17.01 13.52 0.71
C ALA A 398 -18.23 14.41 0.46
N GLN A 399 -18.45 14.86 -0.79
CA GLN A 399 -19.65 15.63 -1.16
C GLN A 399 -20.94 14.83 -0.94
N ILE A 400 -20.95 13.54 -1.37
CA ILE A 400 -22.11 12.67 -1.20
C ILE A 400 -22.38 12.42 0.28
N VAL A 401 -21.35 12.06 1.05
CA VAL A 401 -21.46 11.86 2.51
C VAL A 401 -21.97 13.12 3.20
N ALA A 402 -21.41 14.29 2.90
CA ALA A 402 -21.84 15.55 3.50
C ALA A 402 -23.31 15.85 3.22
N GLN A 403 -23.79 15.59 1.99
CA GLN A 403 -25.19 15.75 1.65
C GLN A 403 -26.07 14.75 2.42
N ASN A 404 -25.71 13.46 2.47
CA ASN A 404 -26.47 12.45 3.19
C ASN A 404 -26.60 12.79 4.68
N LEU A 405 -25.51 13.25 5.32
CA LEU A 405 -25.54 13.65 6.72
C LEU A 405 -26.37 14.92 6.95
N THR A 406 -26.37 15.85 5.99
CA THR A 406 -27.23 17.04 6.04
C THR A 406 -28.71 16.66 5.93
N ASP A 407 -29.03 15.70 5.09
CA ASP A 407 -30.40 15.23 4.86
C ASP A 407 -31.00 14.57 6.11
N ILE A 408 -30.18 14.00 6.99
CA ILE A 408 -30.64 13.44 8.29
C ILE A 408 -30.63 14.46 9.44
N GLY A 409 -30.30 15.74 9.16
CA GLY A 409 -30.42 16.84 10.14
C GLY A 409 -29.11 17.26 10.82
N LEU A 410 -27.94 16.76 10.39
CA LEU A 410 -26.63 17.23 10.85
C LEU A 410 -26.19 18.48 10.06
N THR A 411 -25.25 19.24 10.60
CA THR A 411 -24.57 20.33 9.88
C THR A 411 -23.13 19.94 9.60
N VAL A 412 -22.76 19.72 8.34
CA VAL A 412 -21.44 19.22 7.97
C VAL A 412 -20.49 20.36 7.62
N VAL A 413 -19.29 20.36 8.22
CA VAL A 413 -18.17 21.21 7.84
C VAL A 413 -17.10 20.31 7.20
N SER A 414 -16.97 20.42 5.89
CA SER A 414 -16.00 19.58 5.14
C SER A 414 -14.68 20.31 4.96
N ASP A 415 -13.59 19.58 5.13
CA ASP A 415 -12.23 20.00 4.78
C ASP A 415 -11.59 18.99 3.83
N SER A 416 -11.04 19.48 2.72
CA SER A 416 -10.38 18.66 1.71
C SER A 416 -8.94 19.15 1.57
N VAL A 417 -8.01 18.30 1.94
CA VAL A 417 -6.59 18.63 2.05
C VAL A 417 -5.74 17.73 1.16
N ASP A 418 -4.52 18.17 0.83
CA ASP A 418 -3.61 17.31 0.08
C ASP A 418 -3.27 16.02 0.86
N PRO A 419 -2.92 14.92 0.16
CA PRO A 419 -2.72 13.61 0.80
C PRO A 419 -1.71 13.63 1.94
N ALA A 420 -0.59 14.38 1.83
CA ALA A 420 0.43 14.43 2.88
C ALA A 420 -0.09 15.14 4.13
N THR A 421 -0.82 16.23 3.96
CA THR A 421 -1.53 16.93 5.05
C THR A 421 -2.62 16.04 5.65
N TYR A 422 -3.37 15.30 4.82
CA TYR A 422 -4.38 14.36 5.29
C TYR A 422 -3.79 13.31 6.23
N PHE A 423 -2.70 12.66 5.83
CA PHE A 423 -2.02 11.66 6.66
C PHE A 423 -1.51 12.22 7.99
N SER A 424 -0.89 13.40 7.96
CA SER A 424 -0.40 14.06 9.16
C SER A 424 -1.52 14.34 10.16
N ARG A 425 -2.69 14.77 9.66
CA ARG A 425 -3.86 15.10 10.48
C ARG A 425 -4.65 13.87 10.92
N LEU A 426 -4.67 12.80 10.08
CA LEU A 426 -5.30 11.53 10.41
C LEU A 426 -4.72 10.91 11.69
N LEU A 427 -3.44 11.10 11.93
CA LEU A 427 -2.73 10.57 13.10
C LEU A 427 -2.65 11.57 14.27
N ASP A 428 -3.28 12.75 14.15
CA ASP A 428 -3.35 13.76 15.21
C ASP A 428 -4.76 13.79 15.84
N PRO A 429 -4.96 13.12 16.98
CA PRO A 429 -6.27 13.06 17.64
C PRO A 429 -6.78 14.42 18.15
N ASP A 430 -5.92 15.43 18.23
CA ASP A 430 -6.26 16.79 18.65
C ASP A 430 -6.69 17.68 17.47
N ASP A 431 -6.55 17.23 16.23
CA ASP A 431 -6.99 17.97 15.04
C ASP A 431 -8.50 18.28 15.10
N PRO A 432 -8.95 19.52 14.85
CA PRO A 432 -10.35 19.91 14.94
C PRO A 432 -11.27 19.20 13.91
N PHE A 433 -10.73 18.67 12.82
CA PHE A 433 -11.47 17.91 11.82
C PHE A 433 -11.42 16.39 12.04
N HIS A 434 -10.94 15.94 13.17
CA HIS A 434 -10.82 14.53 13.51
C HIS A 434 -12.13 13.94 14.07
N GLU A 435 -13.27 14.14 13.39
CA GLU A 435 -14.56 13.54 13.76
C GLU A 435 -14.99 12.46 12.79
N LEU A 436 -15.02 12.80 11.48
CA LEU A 436 -15.32 11.88 10.38
C LEU A 436 -14.19 11.99 9.36
N MET A 437 -13.57 10.87 9.00
CA MET A 437 -12.41 10.84 8.13
C MET A 437 -12.62 9.82 7.03
N ILE A 438 -12.76 10.28 5.78
CA ILE A 438 -12.86 9.39 4.61
C ILE A 438 -11.47 8.92 4.24
N TRP A 439 -11.31 7.60 4.20
CA TRP A 439 -10.05 6.93 4.00
C TRP A 439 -10.18 5.69 3.13
N GLU A 440 -9.06 5.21 2.65
CA GLU A 440 -8.96 3.91 1.99
C GLU A 440 -7.90 3.06 2.68
N ARG A 441 -8.09 1.75 2.63
CA ARG A 441 -7.07 0.80 3.03
C ARG A 441 -6.83 -0.21 1.93
N ASN A 442 -5.58 -0.32 1.54
CA ASN A 442 -5.15 -1.36 0.63
C ASN A 442 -4.93 -2.66 1.37
N SER A 443 -5.40 -3.74 0.77
CA SER A 443 -5.26 -5.10 1.30
C SER A 443 -4.00 -5.75 0.77
N TYR A 444 -2.84 -5.27 1.25
CA TYR A 444 -1.53 -5.85 0.88
C TYR A 444 -1.38 -7.28 1.39
N ILE A 445 -2.03 -7.58 2.50
CA ILE A 445 -2.06 -8.90 3.11
C ILE A 445 -3.52 -9.35 3.09
N PRO A 446 -3.88 -10.38 2.31
CA PRO A 446 -5.26 -10.84 2.20
C PRO A 446 -5.66 -11.69 3.41
N ASP A 447 -5.62 -11.10 4.59
CA ASP A 447 -5.91 -11.72 5.88
C ASP A 447 -7.03 -10.97 6.59
N PRO A 448 -8.00 -11.67 7.21
CA PRO A 448 -9.10 -11.04 7.97
C PRO A 448 -8.60 -10.07 9.05
N ASP A 449 -7.44 -10.37 9.67
CA ASP A 449 -6.83 -9.51 10.69
C ASP A 449 -6.37 -8.16 10.16
N ASN A 450 -6.14 -8.04 8.86
CA ASN A 450 -5.52 -6.85 8.27
C ASN A 450 -6.26 -5.55 8.60
N MET A 451 -7.60 -5.52 8.45
CA MET A 451 -8.40 -4.33 8.75
C MET A 451 -8.83 -4.29 10.23
N ILE A 452 -9.53 -5.34 10.67
CA ILE A 452 -10.15 -5.31 12.00
C ILE A 452 -9.11 -5.34 13.12
N GLY A 453 -7.98 -6.01 12.90
CA GLY A 453 -6.84 -5.98 13.82
C GLY A 453 -6.18 -4.60 13.90
N ALA A 454 -6.07 -3.89 12.77
CA ALA A 454 -5.55 -2.53 12.76
C ALA A 454 -6.45 -1.52 13.52
N MET A 455 -7.75 -1.82 13.63
CA MET A 455 -8.74 -1.00 14.36
C MET A 455 -8.88 -1.45 15.82
N GLY A 456 -8.89 -2.74 16.09
CA GLY A 456 -9.32 -3.31 17.37
C GLY A 456 -8.19 -3.80 18.28
N LEU A 457 -6.96 -3.96 17.78
CA LEU A 457 -5.82 -4.37 18.63
C LEU A 457 -5.13 -3.16 19.26
N PRO A 458 -4.61 -3.27 20.49
CA PRO A 458 -3.82 -2.21 21.14
C PRO A 458 -2.57 -1.79 20.33
N SER A 459 -2.04 -2.70 19.51
CA SER A 459 -0.94 -2.42 18.56
C SER A 459 -1.42 -1.89 17.21
N GLY A 460 -2.72 -1.78 17.02
CA GLY A 460 -3.34 -1.35 15.77
C GLY A 460 -3.23 0.16 15.57
N VAL A 461 -2.82 0.58 14.38
CA VAL A 461 -2.52 1.99 14.06
C VAL A 461 -3.76 2.89 14.18
N TYR A 462 -4.97 2.34 13.92
CA TYR A 462 -6.18 3.16 13.83
C TYR A 462 -7.06 3.15 15.09
N GLY A 463 -6.80 2.25 16.05
CA GLY A 463 -7.62 2.14 17.25
C GLY A 463 -7.50 3.32 18.20
N ASP A 464 -6.30 3.76 18.50
CA ASP A 464 -6.02 4.86 19.41
C ASP A 464 -6.03 6.23 18.73
N PHE A 465 -5.33 6.34 17.60
CA PHE A 465 -5.07 7.64 16.99
C PHE A 465 -6.26 8.18 16.20
N THR A 466 -7.00 7.31 15.49
CA THR A 466 -8.02 7.78 14.56
C THR A 466 -9.45 7.65 15.09
N SER A 467 -9.82 6.49 15.66
CA SER A 467 -11.23 6.24 16.04
C SER A 467 -11.50 6.32 17.54
N GLY A 468 -10.45 6.33 18.36
CA GLY A 468 -10.60 6.26 19.81
C GLY A 468 -11.21 4.94 20.31
N PHE A 469 -11.18 3.87 19.51
CA PHE A 469 -11.76 2.57 19.83
C PHE A 469 -11.28 2.03 21.18
N ASN A 470 -9.96 2.11 21.44
CA ASN A 470 -9.37 1.59 22.67
C ASN A 470 -9.80 2.34 23.94
N THR A 471 -10.45 3.49 23.80
CA THR A 471 -11.05 4.24 24.92
C THR A 471 -12.45 3.76 25.27
N LEU A 472 -13.08 2.93 24.44
CA LEU A 472 -14.46 2.48 24.63
C LEU A 472 -14.52 1.31 25.62
N PRO A 473 -15.60 1.22 26.43
CA PRO A 473 -15.79 0.10 27.33
C PRO A 473 -15.84 -1.24 26.57
N GLY A 474 -15.08 -2.23 27.05
CA GLY A 474 -15.03 -3.57 26.45
C GLY A 474 -14.02 -3.77 25.32
N SER A 475 -13.28 -2.73 24.92
CA SER A 475 -12.26 -2.82 23.87
C SER A 475 -11.11 -3.80 24.22
N GLU A 476 -10.74 -3.92 25.51
CA GLU A 476 -9.72 -4.89 25.95
C GLU A 476 -10.18 -6.34 25.72
N ALA A 477 -11.41 -6.67 26.13
CA ALA A 477 -11.95 -8.02 25.89
C ALA A 477 -12.15 -8.32 24.41
N PHE A 478 -12.48 -7.31 23.60
CA PHE A 478 -12.54 -7.42 22.15
C PHE A 478 -11.18 -7.74 21.54
N ALA A 479 -10.10 -7.14 22.04
CA ALA A 479 -8.74 -7.43 21.61
C ALA A 479 -8.33 -8.88 21.93
N ASP A 480 -8.74 -9.43 23.07
CA ASP A 480 -8.50 -10.83 23.44
C ASP A 480 -9.16 -11.79 22.42
N ASP A 481 -10.39 -11.50 22.01
CA ASP A 481 -11.11 -12.29 21.00
C ASP A 481 -10.43 -12.19 19.62
N LEU A 482 -9.92 -11.00 19.25
CA LEU A 482 -9.13 -10.83 18.04
C LEU A 482 -7.86 -11.67 18.05
N TYR A 483 -7.12 -11.67 19.17
CA TYR A 483 -5.94 -12.52 19.31
C TYR A 483 -6.30 -14.00 19.20
N ALA A 484 -7.44 -14.43 19.76
CA ALA A 484 -7.90 -15.81 19.65
C ALA A 484 -8.23 -16.18 18.18
N ALA A 485 -8.98 -15.31 17.48
CA ALA A 485 -9.34 -15.53 16.07
C ALA A 485 -8.10 -15.52 15.15
N LYS A 486 -7.12 -14.65 15.42
CA LYS A 486 -5.86 -14.55 14.68
C LYS A 486 -5.05 -15.86 14.74
N ASN A 487 -5.17 -16.61 15.82
CA ASN A 487 -4.45 -17.87 16.02
C ASN A 487 -5.14 -19.08 15.38
N LEU A 488 -6.36 -18.94 14.86
CA LEU A 488 -7.04 -20.01 14.14
C LEU A 488 -6.43 -20.21 12.74
N PRO A 489 -6.29 -21.45 12.27
CA PRO A 489 -5.91 -21.71 10.88
C PRO A 489 -6.99 -21.21 9.93
N ASN A 490 -6.62 -20.90 8.67
CA ASN A 490 -7.59 -20.54 7.65
C ASN A 490 -8.65 -21.63 7.48
N GLY A 491 -9.93 -21.22 7.39
CA GLY A 491 -11.07 -22.10 7.25
C GLY A 491 -12.34 -21.54 7.88
N ASP A 492 -13.38 -22.36 7.92
CA ASP A 492 -14.73 -21.95 8.35
C ASP A 492 -14.76 -21.45 9.81
N GLU A 493 -13.99 -22.06 10.70
CA GLU A 493 -13.92 -21.65 12.11
C GLU A 493 -13.35 -20.24 12.26
N ARG A 494 -12.25 -19.95 11.55
CA ARG A 494 -11.64 -18.61 11.53
C ARG A 494 -12.59 -17.59 10.90
N THR A 495 -13.22 -17.94 9.78
CA THR A 495 -14.23 -17.09 9.12
C THR A 495 -15.36 -16.75 10.07
N ALA A 496 -15.94 -17.75 10.76
CA ALA A 496 -17.03 -17.54 11.71
C ALA A 496 -16.60 -16.65 12.90
N ALA A 497 -15.37 -16.83 13.42
CA ALA A 497 -14.83 -15.99 14.48
C ALA A 497 -14.71 -14.53 14.06
N TYR A 498 -14.16 -14.27 12.86
CA TYR A 498 -14.06 -12.89 12.34
C TYR A 498 -15.41 -12.29 11.96
N SER A 499 -16.38 -13.10 11.52
CA SER A 499 -17.75 -12.62 11.27
C SER A 499 -18.42 -12.16 12.57
N ASP A 500 -18.29 -12.91 13.67
CA ASP A 500 -18.80 -12.50 14.99
C ASP A 500 -18.11 -11.22 15.49
N ILE A 501 -16.79 -11.16 15.36
CA ILE A 501 -15.99 -9.97 15.73
C ILE A 501 -16.44 -8.74 14.94
N GLN A 502 -16.59 -8.83 13.63
CA GLN A 502 -17.03 -7.72 12.79
C GLN A 502 -18.46 -7.26 13.16
N ARG A 503 -19.37 -8.21 13.41
CA ARG A 503 -20.73 -7.88 13.85
C ARG A 503 -20.73 -7.12 15.17
N ARG A 504 -20.01 -7.62 16.17
CA ARG A 504 -19.87 -6.91 17.46
C ARG A 504 -19.20 -5.55 17.29
N PHE A 505 -18.19 -5.44 16.44
CA PHE A 505 -17.52 -4.17 16.16
C PHE A 505 -18.47 -3.13 15.57
N ALA A 506 -19.28 -3.52 14.59
CA ALA A 506 -20.25 -2.63 13.98
C ALA A 506 -21.44 -2.31 14.93
N GLU A 507 -21.99 -3.30 15.62
CA GLU A 507 -23.19 -3.11 16.45
C GLU A 507 -22.91 -2.38 17.77
N GLN A 508 -21.77 -2.64 18.40
CA GLN A 508 -21.47 -2.13 19.75
C GLN A 508 -20.59 -0.88 19.74
N TYR A 509 -19.79 -0.69 18.69
CA TYR A 509 -18.82 0.40 18.66
C TYR A 509 -19.06 1.38 17.52
N MET A 510 -19.37 0.91 16.31
CA MET A 510 -19.63 1.72 15.10
C MET A 510 -18.63 2.88 14.95
N VAL A 511 -17.34 2.56 14.97
CA VAL A 511 -16.27 3.54 14.75
C VAL A 511 -15.76 3.51 13.29
N LEU A 512 -16.37 2.67 12.46
CA LEU A 512 -16.04 2.47 11.06
C LEU A 512 -17.32 2.28 10.25
N SER A 513 -17.50 3.09 9.22
CA SER A 513 -18.55 2.93 8.20
C SER A 513 -17.90 2.58 6.87
N MET A 514 -18.17 1.39 6.35
CA MET A 514 -17.69 0.99 5.03
C MET A 514 -18.47 1.72 3.94
N LEU A 515 -17.76 2.26 2.96
CA LEU A 515 -18.34 3.02 1.84
C LEU A 515 -18.47 2.17 0.58
N ALA A 516 -17.42 1.46 0.22
CA ALA A 516 -17.38 0.57 -0.93
C ALA A 516 -16.17 -0.37 -0.86
N TYR A 517 -16.26 -1.52 -1.53
CA TYR A 517 -15.08 -2.21 -2.03
C TYR A 517 -14.72 -1.63 -3.38
N SER A 518 -13.45 -1.38 -3.63
CA SER A 518 -13.00 -0.90 -4.93
C SER A 518 -11.76 -1.66 -5.41
N ALA A 519 -11.54 -1.59 -6.71
CA ALA A 519 -10.36 -2.11 -7.37
C ALA A 519 -9.59 -0.95 -7.99
N ASN A 520 -8.27 -1.03 -7.96
CA ASN A 520 -7.46 -0.08 -8.72
C ASN A 520 -7.61 -0.38 -10.21
N PRO A 521 -8.03 0.59 -11.03
CA PRO A 521 -8.14 0.36 -12.46
C PRO A 521 -6.76 0.16 -13.08
N VAL A 522 -6.44 -1.08 -13.48
CA VAL A 522 -5.18 -1.41 -14.16
C VAL A 522 -5.38 -1.34 -15.66
N VAL A 523 -4.51 -0.61 -16.32
CA VAL A 523 -4.49 -0.48 -17.79
C VAL A 523 -3.08 -0.78 -18.30
N THR A 524 -2.99 -1.59 -19.34
CA THR A 524 -1.73 -1.86 -20.07
C THR A 524 -1.85 -1.40 -21.51
N GLY A 525 -0.74 -1.11 -22.17
CA GLY A 525 -0.68 -1.02 -23.62
C GLY A 525 -1.15 -2.34 -24.26
N ALA A 526 -1.77 -2.28 -25.43
CA ALA A 526 -2.28 -3.46 -26.12
C ALA A 526 -1.17 -4.47 -26.53
N ASN A 527 0.08 -4.03 -26.58
CA ASN A 527 1.27 -4.85 -26.87
C ASN A 527 1.91 -5.45 -25.61
N VAL A 528 1.42 -5.16 -24.41
CA VAL A 528 1.97 -5.70 -23.17
C VAL A 528 1.35 -7.05 -22.86
N GLU A 529 2.17 -8.07 -22.75
CA GLU A 529 1.75 -9.43 -22.40
C GLU A 529 2.44 -9.89 -21.10
N GLY A 530 1.88 -10.87 -20.41
CA GLY A 530 2.49 -11.53 -19.24
C GLY A 530 2.64 -10.67 -17.98
N ALA A 531 2.14 -9.41 -17.97
CA ALA A 531 2.13 -8.60 -16.76
C ALA A 531 1.23 -9.22 -15.69
N ASN A 532 1.70 -9.25 -14.43
CA ASN A 532 0.88 -9.72 -13.32
C ASN A 532 -0.14 -8.64 -12.88
N VAL A 533 -1.29 -8.64 -13.55
CA VAL A 533 -2.33 -7.63 -13.39
C VAL A 533 -2.96 -7.66 -11.99
N ALA A 534 -3.14 -8.85 -11.42
CA ALA A 534 -3.71 -8.99 -10.07
C ALA A 534 -2.75 -8.40 -9.02
N ALA A 535 -1.45 -8.59 -9.21
CA ALA A 535 -0.44 -7.96 -8.36
C ALA A 535 -0.49 -6.43 -8.50
N LEU A 536 -0.51 -5.91 -9.73
CA LEU A 536 -0.62 -4.46 -9.98
C LEU A 536 -1.87 -3.87 -9.32
N GLY A 537 -3.02 -4.51 -9.45
CA GLY A 537 -4.26 -4.08 -8.81
C GLY A 537 -4.14 -4.01 -7.28
N SER A 538 -3.25 -4.79 -6.69
CA SER A 538 -2.95 -4.81 -5.27
C SER A 538 -1.67 -4.02 -4.90
N HIS A 539 -1.25 -3.08 -5.74
CA HIS A 539 -0.04 -2.26 -5.55
C HIS A 539 1.26 -3.07 -5.39
N ARG A 540 1.32 -4.26 -6.00
CA ARG A 540 2.51 -5.11 -6.01
C ARG A 540 3.07 -5.17 -7.43
N CYS A 541 4.35 -5.38 -7.57
CA CYS A 541 5.02 -5.37 -8.87
C CYS A 541 5.81 -6.67 -9.09
N PHE A 542 5.25 -7.56 -9.90
CA PHE A 542 5.87 -8.82 -10.32
C PHE A 542 5.82 -8.90 -11.84
N MET A 543 6.91 -8.46 -12.50
CA MET A 543 7.00 -8.26 -13.94
C MET A 543 7.96 -9.24 -14.64
N GLU A 544 8.34 -10.31 -13.98
CA GLU A 544 9.30 -11.28 -14.53
C GLU A 544 8.85 -11.94 -15.83
N ASN A 545 7.55 -12.05 -16.04
CA ASN A 545 6.96 -12.64 -17.25
C ASN A 545 6.44 -11.61 -18.25
N ALA A 546 6.59 -10.31 -17.96
CA ALA A 546 6.10 -9.26 -18.83
C ALA A 546 6.96 -9.14 -20.10
N SER A 547 6.29 -8.85 -21.23
CA SER A 547 6.91 -8.54 -22.52
C SER A 547 6.20 -7.35 -23.17
N VAL A 548 6.90 -6.65 -24.09
CA VAL A 548 6.40 -5.48 -24.79
C VAL A 548 6.71 -5.53 -26.29
#